data_993e042e6199d21217f8a48bbefdc836
#
_entry.id   993e042e6199d21217f8a48bbefdc836
#
_cell.length_a   1.000
_cell.length_b   1.000
_cell.length_c   1.000
_cell.angle_alpha   90.00
_cell.angle_beta   90.00
_cell.angle_gamma   90.00
#
_symmetry.space_group_name_H-M   'P 1'
#
loop_
_entity.id
_entity.type
_entity.pdbx_description
1 polymer ?
#
loop_
_entity_poly.entity_id
_entity_poly.type
_entity_poly.pdbx_seq_one_letter_code
_entity_poly.pdbx_strand_id
1 'polypeptide(L)' 'MNATDTIIPTITVVVNGTPETTHATTLQAWVDARGVLPSALATAVNGNFVPRSLRAQQPLAEGDTILTFQPIEGG' A
#
# COMPACT_ATOMS: atom_id res chain seq x y z
N MET A 1 24.73 -16.63 14.27
CA MET A 1 24.25 -16.27 13.93
C MET A 1 23.73 -15.95 13.43
N ASN A 2 23.44 -15.51 13.47
CA ASN A 2 22.91 -15.16 13.05
C ASN A 2 22.54 -14.53 12.43
N ALA A 3 22.41 -14.59 12.03
CA ALA A 3 22.20 -14.02 11.47
C ALA A 3 21.57 -13.47 10.93
N THR A 4 21.46 -13.73 10.66
CA THR A 4 20.70 -13.39 10.39
C THR A 4 20.16 -12.34 10.71
N ASP A 5 20.44 -11.81 10.92
CA ASP A 5 20.09 -10.66 11.30
C ASP A 5 19.66 -9.75 10.33
N THR A 6 19.13 -10.21 9.23
CA THR A 6 18.53 -9.36 8.28
C THR A 6 17.26 -8.88 8.86
N ILE A 7 17.26 -7.70 9.39
CA ILE A 7 16.06 -7.07 9.83
C ILE A 7 15.44 -6.45 8.61
N ILE A 8 14.33 -6.99 8.20
CA ILE A 8 13.58 -6.41 7.10
C ILE A 8 12.68 -5.34 7.71
N PRO A 9 12.89 -4.06 7.37
CA PRO A 9 12.09 -3.02 7.98
C PRO A 9 10.61 -3.20 7.67
N THR A 10 9.79 -3.02 8.68
CA THR A 10 8.34 -2.98 8.49
C THR A 10 7.83 -1.66 8.99
N ILE A 11 6.75 -1.22 8.37
CA ILE A 11 6.02 -0.05 8.86
C ILE A 11 4.59 -0.46 9.10
N THR A 12 3.91 0.32 9.91
CA THR A 12 2.49 0.14 10.14
C THR A 12 1.76 1.22 9.36
N VAL A 13 0.82 0.80 8.53
CA VAL A 13 -0.06 1.72 7.81
C VAL A 13 -1.49 1.42 8.23
N VAL A 14 -2.38 2.37 8.03
CA VAL A 14 -3.79 2.17 8.35
C VAL A 14 -4.52 2.02 7.02
N VAL A 15 -5.04 0.83 6.79
CA VAL A 15 -5.68 0.50 5.52
C VAL A 15 -7.17 0.41 5.72
N ASN A 16 -7.90 1.36 5.12
CA ASN A 16 -9.36 1.42 5.26
C ASN A 16 -9.79 1.35 6.73
N GLY A 17 -9.04 2.04 7.59
CA GLY A 17 -9.35 2.11 9.01
C GLY A 17 -8.74 1.02 9.87
N THR A 18 -8.03 0.07 9.28
CA THR A 18 -7.45 -1.06 10.03
C THR A 18 -5.93 -1.02 9.95
N PRO A 19 -5.23 -1.05 11.09
CA PRO A 19 -3.76 -1.08 11.08
C PRO A 19 -3.24 -2.35 10.44
N GLU A 20 -2.17 -2.22 9.68
CA GLU A 20 -1.57 -3.34 8.97
C GLU A 20 -0.09 -3.09 8.83
N THR A 21 0.73 -4.12 9.07
CA THR A 21 2.17 -3.98 8.87
C THR A 21 2.54 -4.40 7.46
N THR A 22 3.57 -3.77 6.92
CA THR A 22 4.01 -4.09 5.56
C THR A 22 5.50 -3.84 5.42
N HIS A 23 6.12 -4.61 4.52
CA HIS A 23 7.51 -4.37 4.12
C HIS A 23 7.59 -3.45 2.91
N ALA A 24 6.45 -3.10 2.33
CA ALA A 24 6.44 -2.30 1.10
C ALA A 24 7.00 -0.91 1.36
N THR A 25 7.83 -0.42 0.45
CA THR A 25 8.39 0.92 0.56
C THR A 25 7.66 1.90 -0.34
N THR A 26 6.87 1.40 -1.26
CA THR A 26 6.06 2.24 -2.15
C THR A 26 4.63 1.72 -2.19
N LEU A 27 3.73 2.60 -2.60
CA LEU A 27 2.34 2.19 -2.76
C LEU A 27 2.20 1.08 -3.81
N GLN A 28 3.00 1.14 -4.88
CA GLN A 28 2.94 0.11 -5.91
C GLN A 28 3.30 -1.26 -5.32
N ALA A 29 4.36 -1.32 -4.52
CA ALA A 29 4.77 -2.57 -3.90
C ALA A 29 3.69 -3.10 -2.96
N TRP A 30 3.02 -2.20 -2.25
CA TRP A 30 1.94 -2.59 -1.35
C TRP A 30 0.76 -3.17 -2.13
N VAL A 31 0.40 -2.54 -3.25
CA VAL A 31 -0.70 -3.04 -4.08
C VAL A 31 -0.36 -4.40 -4.67
N ASP A 32 0.89 -4.54 -5.15
CA ASP A 32 1.34 -5.81 -5.73
C ASP A 32 1.25 -6.94 -4.72
N ALA A 33 1.59 -6.66 -3.48
CA ALA A 33 1.59 -7.68 -2.44
C ALA A 33 0.18 -8.15 -2.07
N ARG A 34 -0.85 -7.40 -2.44
CA ARG A 34 -2.21 -7.79 -2.10
C ARG A 34 -2.79 -8.81 -3.08
N GLY A 35 -2.15 -9.01 -4.21
CA GLY A 35 -2.60 -10.00 -5.16
C GLY A 35 -3.83 -9.62 -5.96
N VAL A 36 -4.22 -8.34 -5.96
CA VAL A 36 -5.36 -7.90 -6.78
C VAL A 36 -4.83 -7.24 -8.04
N LEU A 37 -5.66 -7.19 -9.06
CA LEU A 37 -5.29 -6.52 -10.30
C LEU A 37 -5.17 -5.03 -10.04
N PRO A 38 -4.04 -4.42 -10.40
CA PRO A 38 -3.85 -3.00 -10.12
C PRO A 38 -4.92 -2.11 -10.73
N SER A 39 -5.44 -2.50 -11.89
CA SER A 39 -6.47 -1.70 -12.56
C SER A 39 -7.83 -1.79 -11.88
N ALA A 40 -8.01 -2.77 -10.99
CA ALA A 40 -9.29 -2.94 -10.31
C ALA A 40 -9.37 -2.14 -9.02
N LEU A 41 -8.35 -1.34 -8.73
CA LEU A 41 -8.26 -0.68 -7.45
C LEU A 41 -7.83 0.77 -7.64
N ALA A 42 -8.52 1.68 -7.00
CA ALA A 42 -8.07 3.06 -6.89
C ALA A 42 -7.51 3.26 -5.49
N THR A 43 -6.52 4.11 -5.35
CA THR A 43 -5.83 4.28 -4.08
C THR A 43 -5.68 5.75 -3.71
N ALA A 44 -5.70 6.02 -2.41
CA ALA A 44 -5.38 7.34 -1.87
C ALA A 44 -4.48 7.15 -0.66
N VAL A 45 -3.54 8.06 -0.47
CA VAL A 45 -2.63 8.04 0.67
C VAL A 45 -2.77 9.37 1.39
N ASN A 46 -3.08 9.29 2.67
CA ASN A 46 -3.27 10.47 3.53
C ASN A 46 -4.23 11.48 2.91
N GLY A 47 -5.30 10.95 2.30
CA GLY A 47 -6.34 11.78 1.73
C GLY A 47 -6.08 12.26 0.31
N ASN A 48 -4.95 11.87 -0.29
CA ASN A 48 -4.60 12.32 -1.63
C ASN A 48 -4.69 11.15 -2.60
N PHE A 49 -5.50 11.31 -3.63
CA PHE A 49 -5.62 10.28 -4.66
C PHE A 49 -4.27 10.05 -5.34
N VAL A 50 -3.91 8.79 -5.52
CA VAL A 50 -2.67 8.42 -6.20
C VAL A 50 -3.04 7.63 -7.44
N PRO A 51 -2.89 8.21 -8.62
CA PRO A 51 -3.20 7.48 -9.85
C PRO A 51 -2.26 6.30 -10.01
N ARG A 52 -2.75 5.31 -10.73
CA ARG A 52 -2.00 4.07 -10.94
C ARG A 52 -0.58 4.33 -11.44
N SER A 53 -0.43 5.30 -12.34
CA SER A 53 0.88 5.60 -12.93
C SER A 53 1.86 6.20 -11.95
N LEU A 54 1.40 6.70 -10.81
CA LEU A 54 2.26 7.34 -9.82
C LEU A 54 2.51 6.49 -8.59
N ARG A 55 1.92 5.29 -8.52
CA ARG A 55 2.05 4.45 -7.33
C ARG A 55 3.47 4.03 -7.04
N ALA A 56 4.26 3.80 -8.08
CA ALA A 56 5.66 3.39 -7.90
C ALA A 56 6.52 4.51 -7.35
N GLN A 57 6.07 5.75 -7.48
CA GLN A 57 6.79 6.93 -6.98
C GLN A 57 6.19 7.46 -5.69
N GLN A 58 5.19 6.78 -5.15
CA GLN A 58 4.57 7.19 -3.89
C GLN A 58 5.19 6.39 -2.76
N PRO A 59 6.08 7.00 -1.97
CA PRO A 59 6.67 6.28 -0.85
C PRO A 59 5.66 6.08 0.26
N LEU A 60 5.85 5.03 1.04
CA LEU A 60 5.05 4.78 2.23
C LEU A 60 5.90 4.99 3.46
N ALA A 61 5.30 5.54 4.50
CA ALA A 61 5.96 5.79 5.76
C ALA A 61 5.10 5.31 6.91
N GLU A 62 5.73 5.15 8.06
CA GLU A 62 5.04 4.73 9.25
C GLU A 62 3.85 5.64 9.53
N GLY A 63 2.69 5.05 9.76
CA GLY A 63 1.50 5.80 10.10
C GLY A 63 0.69 6.32 8.93
N ASP A 64 1.14 6.07 7.70
CA ASP A 64 0.37 6.51 6.53
C ASP A 64 -0.98 5.83 6.48
N THR A 65 -1.98 6.56 6.02
CA THR A 65 -3.32 6.05 5.83
C THR A 65 -3.52 5.74 4.36
N ILE A 66 -3.90 4.51 4.07
CA ILE A 66 -4.16 4.08 2.71
C ILE A 66 -5.65 3.79 2.59
N LEU A 67 -6.28 4.40 1.61
CA LEU A 67 -7.67 4.09 1.27
C LEU A 67 -7.69 3.43 -0.10
N THR A 68 -8.48 2.38 -0.22
CA THR A 68 -8.65 1.70 -1.49
C THR A 68 -10.11 1.73 -1.88
N PHE A 69 -10.34 1.88 -3.17
CA PHE A 69 -11.69 1.93 -3.71
C PHE A 69 -11.77 0.98 -4.88
N GLN A 70 -12.82 0.19 -4.93
CA GLN A 70 -13.07 -0.65 -6.09
C GLN A 70 -14.16 -0.01 -6.90
N PRO A 71 -13.95 0.15 -8.21
CA PRO A 71 -15.00 0.71 -9.04
C PRO A 71 -16.25 -0.17 -8.94
N ILE A 72 -17.39 0.47 -8.82
CA ILE A 72 -18.64 -0.27 -8.87
C ILE A 72 -18.96 -0.49 -10.33
N GLU A 73 -18.97 -1.75 -10.73
CA GLU A 73 -19.32 -2.07 -12.08
C GLU A 73 -20.78 -2.00 -12.16
N GLY A 74 -21.25 -1.05 -12.84
CA GLY A 74 -22.65 -0.87 -13.00
C GLY A 74 -23.27 -2.05 -13.67
N GLY A 75 -24.02 -2.60 -13.06
CA GLY A 75 -24.74 -3.71 -13.48
C GLY A 75 -25.01 -4.42 -14.41
#